data_ad5a82c47ed8e4e390c800f29d4303a6
#
_entry.id   ad5a82c47ed8e4e390c800f29d4303a6
#
_cell.length_a   1.000
_cell.length_b   1.000
_cell.length_c   1.000
_cell.angle_alpha   90.00
_cell.angle_beta   90.00
_cell.angle_gamma   90.00
#
_symmetry.space_group_name_H-M   'P 1'
#
loop_
_entity.id
_entity.type
_entity.pdbx_description
1 polymer ?
#
loop_
_entity_poly.entity_id
_entity_poly.type
_entity_poly.pdbx_seq_one_letter_code
_entity_poly.pdbx_strand_id
1 'polypeptide(L)'
;MFNVQCSIFRIFASMKKGLVLEGGGLRALFTAGVTDVMMENQIEFDGLIGVSAGATFGCNYKSKQIGRALRYNIAYKDDPRYMSWRSLLKTGDLVGAEFSYHILPNELDIFDYETFRQNPMEFHIVCTDAETGEPVYKQLDDMTSEGLDWIRASASMPIVSRPVSLEGRKLLDGGIVNSIPLKHFQELGYERNIVVLTQPKGFFKKRTKLMPLFQLTMRKYPAIIKAMGRRHLMYNEQLRYLAEQERKGNTLLIYPEDTLPIGRTEQNEEKMRHVYQMGRKCAEENLEKIKKFLEIPLPAPLKG
;
A
#
# COMPACT_ATOMS: atom_id res chain seq x y z
N MET A 1 -40.76 -12.43 -34.98
CA MET A 1 -39.61 -11.53 -35.14
C MET A 1 -39.55 -10.54 -33.97
N PHE A 2 -39.05 -10.96 -32.85
CA PHE A 2 -38.76 -10.04 -31.72
C PHE A 2 -37.59 -10.58 -30.89
N ASN A 3 -36.67 -9.69 -30.57
CA ASN A 3 -35.59 -9.83 -29.59
C ASN A 3 -34.27 -10.50 -30.00
N VAL A 4 -33.54 -9.83 -30.87
CA VAL A 4 -32.07 -10.04 -31.01
C VAL A 4 -31.27 -8.77 -30.63
N GLN A 5 -31.95 -7.67 -30.27
CA GLN A 5 -31.29 -6.37 -30.07
C GLN A 5 -30.87 -6.05 -28.61
N CYS A 6 -31.11 -6.94 -27.64
CA CYS A 6 -30.84 -6.67 -26.21
C CYS A 6 -29.50 -7.23 -25.70
N SER A 7 -28.74 -7.95 -26.52
CA SER A 7 -27.48 -8.62 -26.07
C SER A 7 -26.19 -7.91 -26.45
N ILE A 8 -26.24 -6.80 -27.19
CA ILE A 8 -25.02 -6.12 -27.70
C ILE A 8 -24.56 -4.98 -26.79
N PHE A 9 -25.38 -4.48 -25.88
CA PHE A 9 -25.03 -3.34 -25.03
C PHE A 9 -24.20 -3.68 -23.75
N ARG A 10 -23.74 -4.92 -23.59
CA ARG A 10 -22.90 -5.36 -22.44
C ARG A 10 -21.40 -5.44 -22.74
N ILE A 11 -20.93 -4.89 -23.88
CA ILE A 11 -19.57 -5.17 -24.41
C ILE A 11 -18.54 -4.07 -24.14
N PHE A 12 -18.88 -2.92 -23.58
CA PHE A 12 -17.89 -1.85 -23.32
C PHE A 12 -17.99 -1.22 -21.93
N ALA A 13 -18.17 -2.01 -20.88
CA ALA A 13 -17.67 -1.56 -19.60
C ALA A 13 -16.15 -1.70 -19.68
N SER A 14 -15.44 -0.57 -19.79
CA SER A 14 -13.98 -0.53 -19.74
C SER A 14 -13.51 -1.29 -18.49
N MET A 15 -12.67 -2.31 -18.67
CA MET A 15 -12.08 -3.06 -17.56
C MET A 15 -11.33 -2.11 -16.63
N LYS A 16 -11.71 -2.06 -15.35
CA LYS A 16 -11.02 -1.24 -14.36
C LYS A 16 -9.58 -1.71 -14.17
N LYS A 17 -8.64 -0.78 -14.33
CA LYS A 17 -7.21 -0.97 -14.10
C LYS A 17 -6.87 -0.59 -12.68
N GLY A 18 -6.22 -1.49 -11.94
CA GLY A 18 -5.88 -1.30 -10.54
C GLY A 18 -4.37 -1.27 -10.28
N LEU A 19 -3.97 -0.45 -9.32
CA LEU A 19 -2.62 -0.44 -8.75
C LEU A 19 -2.68 -0.90 -7.30
N VAL A 20 -1.98 -1.98 -6.97
CA VAL A 20 -1.94 -2.57 -5.62
C VAL A 20 -0.56 -2.38 -5.03
N LEU A 21 -0.46 -1.70 -3.88
CA LEU A 21 0.80 -1.35 -3.23
C LEU A 21 0.96 -2.06 -1.88
N GLU A 22 1.93 -2.97 -1.81
CA GLU A 22 2.30 -3.65 -0.57
C GLU A 22 2.89 -2.65 0.45
N GLY A 23 2.61 -2.87 1.74
CA GLY A 23 3.28 -2.19 2.83
C GLY A 23 4.69 -2.72 3.09
N GLY A 24 5.49 -1.94 3.81
CA GLY A 24 6.87 -2.40 4.09
C GLY A 24 7.73 -1.44 4.92
N GLY A 25 7.17 -0.39 5.50
CA GLY A 25 7.93 0.71 6.07
C GLY A 25 8.81 1.34 4.99
N LEU A 26 10.06 1.71 5.29
CA LEU A 26 10.95 2.37 4.32
C LEU A 26 11.40 1.48 3.14
N ARG A 27 11.10 0.17 3.15
CA ARG A 27 11.25 -0.64 1.93
C ARG A 27 10.33 -0.17 0.80
N ALA A 28 9.20 0.48 1.13
CA ALA A 28 8.29 1.07 0.16
C ALA A 28 8.88 2.29 -0.58
N LEU A 29 10.12 2.74 -0.27
CA LEU A 29 10.86 3.64 -1.14
C LEU A 29 11.15 3.01 -2.52
N PHE A 30 11.28 1.68 -2.58
CA PHE A 30 11.26 0.96 -3.87
C PHE A 30 9.93 1.22 -4.61
N THR A 31 8.82 1.07 -3.92
CA THR A 31 7.48 1.35 -4.48
C THR A 31 7.38 2.80 -4.94
N ALA A 32 7.89 3.75 -4.15
CA ALA A 32 7.89 5.17 -4.54
C ALA A 32 8.70 5.40 -5.84
N GLY A 33 9.87 4.78 -5.97
CA GLY A 33 10.65 4.84 -7.22
C GLY A 33 9.90 4.27 -8.42
N VAL A 34 9.20 3.14 -8.24
CA VAL A 34 8.36 2.53 -9.29
C VAL A 34 7.21 3.46 -9.69
N THR A 35 6.48 3.98 -8.71
CA THR A 35 5.31 4.84 -8.96
C THR A 35 5.70 6.19 -9.56
N ASP A 36 6.85 6.75 -9.21
CA ASP A 36 7.34 8.00 -9.79
C ASP A 36 7.64 7.84 -11.29
N VAL A 37 8.31 6.74 -11.70
CA VAL A 37 8.53 6.44 -13.13
C VAL A 37 7.20 6.24 -13.86
N MET A 38 6.21 5.59 -13.22
CA MET A 38 4.88 5.44 -13.83
C MET A 38 4.20 6.80 -14.02
N MET A 39 4.29 7.73 -13.05
CA MET A 39 3.75 9.09 -13.17
C MET A 39 4.45 9.90 -14.26
N GLU A 40 5.78 9.86 -14.32
CA GLU A 40 6.59 10.51 -15.37
C GLU A 40 6.21 10.03 -16.79
N ASN A 41 5.78 8.77 -16.90
CA ASN A 41 5.31 8.18 -18.15
C ASN A 41 3.79 8.23 -18.34
N GLN A 42 3.08 9.02 -17.54
CA GLN A 42 1.63 9.25 -17.64
C GLN A 42 0.80 7.95 -17.63
N ILE A 43 1.27 6.94 -16.89
CA ILE A 43 0.51 5.70 -16.70
C ILE A 43 -0.61 5.99 -15.71
N GLU A 44 -1.84 5.63 -16.09
CA GLU A 44 -3.02 5.91 -15.28
C GLU A 44 -3.77 4.62 -14.91
N PHE A 45 -4.41 4.66 -13.74
CA PHE A 45 -5.23 3.60 -13.21
C PHE A 45 -6.61 4.15 -12.82
N ASP A 46 -7.63 3.29 -12.85
CA ASP A 46 -8.97 3.64 -12.38
C ASP A 46 -9.03 3.65 -10.84
N GLY A 47 -8.13 2.90 -10.19
CA GLY A 47 -8.01 2.89 -8.75
C GLY A 47 -6.66 2.40 -8.24
N LEU A 48 -6.37 2.77 -7.00
CA LEU A 48 -5.21 2.33 -6.22
C LEU A 48 -5.67 1.80 -4.88
N ILE A 49 -5.11 0.68 -4.44
CA ILE A 49 -5.25 0.19 -3.07
C ILE A 49 -3.88 0.01 -2.43
N GLY A 50 -3.68 0.67 -1.29
CA GLY A 50 -2.42 0.64 -0.55
C GLY A 50 -2.56 0.13 0.89
N VAL A 51 -1.48 -0.43 1.41
CA VAL A 51 -1.40 -0.92 2.78
C VAL A 51 -0.20 -0.31 3.49
N SER A 52 -0.37 0.27 4.69
CA SER A 52 0.75 0.80 5.46
C SER A 52 1.55 1.85 4.66
N ALA A 53 2.86 1.69 4.52
CA ALA A 53 3.68 2.56 3.68
C ALA A 53 3.23 2.58 2.21
N GLY A 54 2.61 1.49 1.71
CA GLY A 54 2.00 1.48 0.37
C GLY A 54 0.83 2.46 0.24
N ALA A 55 0.05 2.67 1.31
CA ALA A 55 -0.97 3.71 1.37
C ALA A 55 -0.35 5.11 1.52
N THR A 56 0.60 5.26 2.46
CA THR A 56 1.27 6.53 2.78
C THR A 56 2.04 7.10 1.58
N PHE A 57 2.68 6.26 0.78
CA PHE A 57 3.41 6.70 -0.42
C PHE A 57 2.50 6.73 -1.66
N GLY A 58 1.53 5.81 -1.72
CA GLY A 58 0.57 5.73 -2.81
C GLY A 58 -0.34 6.95 -2.96
N CYS A 59 -0.64 7.68 -1.88
CA CYS A 59 -1.42 8.92 -1.98
C CYS A 59 -0.75 9.97 -2.88
N ASN A 60 0.60 9.96 -2.98
CA ASN A 60 1.34 10.85 -3.87
C ASN A 60 1.11 10.50 -5.36
N TYR A 61 0.73 9.27 -5.67
CA TYR A 61 0.35 8.89 -7.04
C TYR A 61 -0.95 9.58 -7.48
N LYS A 62 -1.96 9.57 -6.61
CA LYS A 62 -3.23 10.24 -6.88
C LYS A 62 -3.07 11.78 -6.90
N SER A 63 -2.21 12.34 -6.03
CA SER A 63 -1.90 13.79 -6.03
C SER A 63 -0.83 14.19 -7.06
N LYS A 64 -0.33 13.25 -7.89
CA LYS A 64 0.69 13.51 -8.94
C LYS A 64 1.99 14.13 -8.40
N GLN A 65 2.37 13.88 -7.15
CA GLN A 65 3.54 14.48 -6.50
C GLN A 65 4.78 13.60 -6.60
N ILE A 66 5.46 13.65 -7.75
CA ILE A 66 6.70 12.92 -8.04
C ILE A 66 7.81 13.30 -7.03
N GLY A 67 8.55 12.32 -6.53
CA GLY A 67 9.68 12.49 -5.62
C GLY A 67 9.31 12.84 -4.18
N ARG A 68 8.03 13.15 -3.89
CA ARG A 68 7.62 13.61 -2.56
C ARG A 68 7.91 12.60 -1.46
N ALA A 69 7.64 11.30 -1.69
CA ALA A 69 7.89 10.25 -0.69
C ALA A 69 9.38 10.19 -0.30
N LEU A 70 10.30 10.25 -1.25
CA LEU A 70 11.74 10.27 -0.95
C LEU A 70 12.15 11.59 -0.27
N ARG A 71 11.68 12.71 -0.78
CA ARG A 71 12.07 14.06 -0.33
C ARG A 71 11.82 14.26 1.16
N TYR A 72 10.59 14.04 1.64
CA TYR A 72 10.31 14.27 3.04
C TYR A 72 10.95 13.21 3.96
N ASN A 73 11.09 11.96 3.52
CA ASN A 73 11.79 10.94 4.31
C ASN A 73 13.25 11.31 4.55
N ILE A 74 13.93 11.90 3.56
CA ILE A 74 15.31 12.36 3.70
C ILE A 74 15.38 13.65 4.52
N ALA A 75 14.53 14.63 4.22
CA ALA A 75 14.57 15.94 4.86
C ALA A 75 14.36 15.85 6.37
N TYR A 76 13.53 14.93 6.83
CA TYR A 76 13.13 14.82 8.25
C TYR A 76 13.65 13.57 8.96
N LYS A 77 14.58 12.79 8.33
CA LYS A 77 15.12 11.55 8.92
C LYS A 77 15.73 11.73 10.31
N ASP A 78 16.33 12.90 10.57
CA ASP A 78 17.00 13.24 11.82
C ASP A 78 16.11 14.08 12.77
N ASP A 79 14.90 14.45 12.35
CA ASP A 79 13.97 15.17 13.21
C ASP A 79 13.33 14.21 14.24
N PRO A 80 13.54 14.43 15.56
CA PRO A 80 13.02 13.54 16.57
C PRO A 80 11.48 13.51 16.65
N ARG A 81 10.79 14.46 16.00
CA ARG A 81 9.33 14.48 15.88
C ARG A 81 8.83 13.58 14.75
N TYR A 82 9.68 13.30 13.73
CA TYR A 82 9.31 12.49 12.58
C TYR A 82 9.29 10.99 12.91
N MET A 83 10.44 10.38 13.18
CA MET A 83 10.56 8.96 13.53
C MET A 83 11.69 8.76 14.54
N SER A 84 11.34 8.45 15.80
CA SER A 84 12.34 8.29 16.85
C SER A 84 11.86 7.42 18.01
N TRP A 85 12.81 6.78 18.70
CA TRP A 85 12.56 6.12 19.99
C TRP A 85 12.05 7.10 21.06
N ARG A 86 12.45 8.38 20.98
CA ARG A 86 11.95 9.43 21.88
C ARG A 86 10.45 9.66 21.65
N SER A 87 10.00 9.68 20.40
CA SER A 87 8.58 9.75 20.05
C SER A 87 7.82 8.57 20.63
N LEU A 88 8.33 7.34 20.43
CA LEU A 88 7.70 6.13 20.96
C LEU A 88 7.54 6.17 22.48
N LEU A 89 8.57 6.57 23.20
CA LEU A 89 8.51 6.68 24.68
C LEU A 89 7.56 7.76 25.17
N LYS A 90 7.50 8.90 24.47
CA LYS A 90 6.67 10.06 24.86
C LYS A 90 5.20 9.89 24.45
N THR A 91 4.94 9.37 23.25
CA THR A 91 3.60 9.37 22.65
C THR A 91 3.01 7.97 22.50
N GLY A 92 3.84 6.92 22.54
CA GLY A 92 3.47 5.54 22.19
C GLY A 92 3.49 5.26 20.69
N ASP A 93 3.94 6.23 19.88
CA ASP A 93 4.08 6.11 18.43
C ASP A 93 5.53 6.37 18.01
N LEU A 94 6.15 5.43 17.29
CA LEU A 94 7.52 5.57 16.76
C LEU A 94 7.57 6.70 15.72
N VAL A 95 6.57 6.73 14.83
CA VAL A 95 6.34 7.81 13.88
C VAL A 95 5.44 8.82 14.56
N GLY A 96 5.94 10.05 14.75
CA GLY A 96 5.19 11.11 15.45
C GLY A 96 3.93 11.49 14.68
N ALA A 97 2.77 11.16 15.22
CA ALA A 97 1.49 11.28 14.55
C ALA A 97 1.18 12.71 14.10
N GLU A 98 1.25 13.66 15.03
CA GLU A 98 1.00 15.08 14.73
C GLU A 98 1.96 15.63 13.69
N PHE A 99 3.26 15.35 13.85
CA PHE A 99 4.27 15.86 12.94
C PHE A 99 4.11 15.27 11.53
N SER A 100 3.98 13.94 11.41
CA SER A 100 4.04 13.24 10.12
C SER A 100 2.75 13.32 9.32
N TYR A 101 1.60 13.41 10.00
CA TYR A 101 0.30 13.36 9.33
C TYR A 101 -0.46 14.70 9.36
N HIS A 102 -0.01 15.69 10.15
CA HIS A 102 -0.66 16.99 10.20
C HIS A 102 0.30 18.15 9.91
N ILE A 103 1.45 18.26 10.58
CA ILE A 103 2.39 19.37 10.34
C ILE A 103 3.09 19.23 8.99
N LEU A 104 3.68 18.07 8.72
CA LEU A 104 4.46 17.84 7.50
C LEU A 104 3.64 18.09 6.22
N PRO A 105 2.45 17.50 6.01
CA PRO A 105 1.69 17.70 4.79
C PRO A 105 1.04 19.09 4.68
N ASN A 106 0.86 19.83 5.76
CA ASN A 106 0.21 21.13 5.76
C ASN A 106 1.18 22.31 5.77
N GLU A 107 2.41 22.13 6.27
CA GLU A 107 3.31 23.26 6.55
C GLU A 107 4.71 23.07 5.94
N LEU A 108 5.23 21.85 5.87
CA LEU A 108 6.65 21.60 5.59
C LEU A 108 6.91 21.03 4.20
N ASP A 109 6.16 20.04 3.79
CA ASP A 109 6.17 19.45 2.45
C ASP A 109 4.72 19.28 2.02
N ILE A 110 4.16 20.39 1.52
CA ILE A 110 2.73 20.55 1.27
C ILE A 110 2.20 19.42 0.38
N PHE A 111 1.12 18.78 0.87
CA PHE A 111 0.38 17.81 0.09
C PHE A 111 -0.57 18.52 -0.88
N ASP A 112 -0.64 18.08 -2.13
CA ASP A 112 -1.56 18.66 -3.10
C ASP A 112 -2.97 18.04 -2.96
N TYR A 113 -3.74 18.61 -2.03
CA TYR A 113 -5.11 18.21 -1.71
C TYR A 113 -6.05 18.39 -2.89
N GLU A 114 -5.84 19.44 -3.68
CA GLU A 114 -6.70 19.77 -4.80
C GLU A 114 -6.54 18.76 -5.95
N THR A 115 -5.30 18.48 -6.36
CA THR A 115 -5.02 17.45 -7.36
C THR A 115 -5.51 16.08 -6.88
N PHE A 116 -5.33 15.74 -5.60
CA PHE A 116 -5.85 14.48 -5.05
C PHE A 116 -7.38 14.38 -5.19
N ARG A 117 -8.11 15.44 -4.85
CA ARG A 117 -9.58 15.49 -4.91
C ARG A 117 -10.10 15.45 -6.35
N GLN A 118 -9.47 16.19 -7.26
CA GLN A 118 -9.89 16.28 -8.66
C GLN A 118 -9.56 15.05 -9.49
N ASN A 119 -8.54 14.28 -9.09
CA ASN A 119 -8.15 13.05 -9.80
C ASN A 119 -9.25 11.99 -9.66
N PRO A 120 -9.85 11.51 -10.77
CA PRO A 120 -10.95 10.53 -10.74
C PRO A 120 -10.54 9.14 -10.23
N MET A 121 -9.25 8.86 -10.10
CA MET A 121 -8.75 7.57 -9.59
C MET A 121 -9.29 7.31 -8.18
N GLU A 122 -9.95 6.18 -7.97
CA GLU A 122 -10.37 5.75 -6.63
C GLU A 122 -9.14 5.41 -5.77
N PHE A 123 -9.13 5.84 -4.51
CA PHE A 123 -8.02 5.57 -3.60
C PHE A 123 -8.51 4.81 -2.38
N HIS A 124 -8.05 3.56 -2.25
CA HIS A 124 -8.44 2.64 -1.19
C HIS A 124 -7.28 2.34 -0.26
N ILE A 125 -7.57 2.19 1.02
CA ILE A 125 -6.60 1.77 2.03
C ILE A 125 -7.13 0.61 2.84
N VAL A 126 -6.21 -0.12 3.47
CA VAL A 126 -6.53 -1.24 4.34
C VAL A 126 -6.07 -0.94 5.76
N CYS A 127 -6.96 -1.12 6.72
CA CYS A 127 -6.67 -1.14 8.14
C CYS A 127 -7.07 -2.49 8.73
N THR A 128 -6.70 -2.74 9.97
CA THR A 128 -7.16 -3.88 10.78
C THR A 128 -7.95 -3.36 11.97
N ASP A 129 -9.18 -3.83 12.14
CA ASP A 129 -9.93 -3.60 13.36
C ASP A 129 -9.27 -4.34 14.53
N ALA A 130 -8.88 -3.61 15.57
CA ALA A 130 -8.11 -4.17 16.69
C ALA A 130 -8.97 -5.11 17.56
N GLU A 131 -10.27 -4.90 17.63
CA GLU A 131 -11.17 -5.67 18.47
C GLU A 131 -11.56 -7.00 17.81
N THR A 132 -11.89 -6.95 16.51
CA THR A 132 -12.34 -8.12 15.75
C THR A 132 -11.19 -8.87 15.07
N GLY A 133 -10.10 -8.18 14.73
CA GLY A 133 -9.00 -8.71 13.92
C GLY A 133 -9.35 -8.85 12.44
N GLU A 134 -10.44 -8.23 11.98
CA GLU A 134 -10.88 -8.26 10.59
C GLU A 134 -10.32 -7.07 9.80
N PRO A 135 -10.16 -7.20 8.47
CA PRO A 135 -9.75 -6.09 7.63
C PRO A 135 -10.85 -5.04 7.52
N VAL A 136 -10.45 -3.78 7.53
CA VAL A 136 -11.32 -2.63 7.25
C VAL A 136 -10.78 -1.95 6.01
N TYR A 137 -11.60 -1.87 4.99
CA TYR A 137 -11.28 -1.19 3.73
C TYR A 137 -11.97 0.16 3.71
N LYS A 138 -11.23 1.20 3.36
CA LYS A 138 -11.74 2.57 3.28
C LYS A 138 -11.36 3.19 1.96
N GLN A 139 -12.34 3.70 1.23
CA GLN A 139 -12.10 4.61 0.11
C GLN A 139 -11.94 6.03 0.65
N LEU A 140 -10.95 6.75 0.16
CA LEU A 140 -10.69 8.15 0.48
C LEU A 140 -10.84 9.00 -0.79
N ASP A 141 -11.90 9.78 -0.82
CA ASP A 141 -12.18 10.70 -1.94
C ASP A 141 -11.47 12.05 -1.74
N ASP A 142 -11.21 12.41 -0.47
CA ASP A 142 -10.48 13.60 -0.07
C ASP A 142 -9.47 13.26 1.03
N MET A 143 -8.41 14.06 1.14
CA MET A 143 -7.36 13.92 2.14
C MET A 143 -7.51 14.99 3.23
N THR A 144 -8.70 15.05 3.85
CA THR A 144 -8.96 15.87 5.03
C THR A 144 -8.09 15.44 6.21
N SER A 145 -8.19 16.14 7.35
CA SER A 145 -7.52 15.70 8.59
C SER A 145 -7.91 14.26 8.97
N GLU A 146 -9.18 13.89 8.79
CA GLU A 146 -9.65 12.52 9.01
C GLU A 146 -9.06 11.54 7.97
N GLY A 147 -8.95 11.93 6.69
CA GLY A 147 -8.29 11.15 5.64
C GLY A 147 -6.83 10.87 5.98
N LEU A 148 -6.10 11.85 6.51
CA LEU A 148 -4.72 11.67 7.00
C LEU A 148 -4.65 10.73 8.20
N ASP A 149 -5.63 10.76 9.11
CA ASP A 149 -5.72 9.81 10.23
C ASP A 149 -6.04 8.38 9.76
N TRP A 150 -6.82 8.22 8.68
CA TRP A 150 -7.01 6.92 8.03
C TRP A 150 -5.70 6.37 7.45
N ILE A 151 -4.88 7.22 6.78
CA ILE A 151 -3.52 6.83 6.31
C ILE A 151 -2.65 6.43 7.51
N ARG A 152 -2.66 7.21 8.59
CA ARG A 152 -1.98 6.89 9.84
C ARG A 152 -2.41 5.53 10.41
N ALA A 153 -3.72 5.27 10.45
CA ALA A 153 -4.25 4.00 10.95
C ALA A 153 -3.72 2.81 10.14
N SER A 154 -3.73 2.94 8.79
CA SER A 154 -3.18 1.92 7.88
C SER A 154 -1.69 1.63 8.12
N ALA A 155 -0.93 2.59 8.66
CA ALA A 155 0.50 2.47 8.97
C ALA A 155 0.81 2.21 10.46
N SER A 156 -0.21 2.07 11.33
CA SER A 156 -0.05 1.90 12.77
C SER A 156 0.23 0.45 13.15
N MET A 157 1.50 0.04 13.09
CA MET A 157 1.92 -1.31 13.48
C MET A 157 1.92 -1.51 15.01
N PRO A 158 1.40 -2.65 15.51
CA PRO A 158 1.47 -2.98 16.92
C PRO A 158 2.89 -2.90 17.49
N ILE A 159 3.02 -2.57 18.78
CA ILE A 159 4.26 -2.36 19.54
C ILE A 159 4.88 -0.99 19.27
N VAL A 160 4.87 -0.53 18.03
CA VAL A 160 5.49 0.75 17.64
C VAL A 160 4.47 1.86 17.36
N SER A 161 3.17 1.56 17.49
CA SER A 161 2.09 2.54 17.37
C SER A 161 0.89 2.14 18.22
N ARG A 162 0.13 3.16 18.65
CA ARG A 162 -1.18 2.98 19.29
C ARG A 162 -2.27 2.74 18.26
N PRO A 163 -3.34 2.01 18.61
CA PRO A 163 -4.53 1.95 17.77
C PRO A 163 -5.13 3.35 17.57
N VAL A 164 -5.48 3.66 16.33
CA VAL A 164 -6.14 4.92 15.95
C VAL A 164 -7.65 4.76 16.07
N SER A 165 -8.31 5.75 16.69
CA SER A 165 -9.77 5.74 16.87
C SER A 165 -10.43 6.48 15.72
N LEU A 166 -11.17 5.78 14.85
CA LEU A 166 -11.89 6.35 13.72
C LEU A 166 -13.23 5.62 13.56
N GLU A 167 -14.29 6.36 13.31
CA GLU A 167 -15.65 5.83 13.09
C GLU A 167 -16.08 4.80 14.16
N GLY A 168 -15.75 5.07 15.43
CA GLY A 168 -16.09 4.19 16.56
C GLY A 168 -15.25 2.91 16.68
N ARG A 169 -14.26 2.72 15.83
CA ARG A 169 -13.35 1.56 15.80
C ARG A 169 -11.96 1.91 16.33
N LYS A 170 -11.22 0.88 16.74
CA LYS A 170 -9.78 0.96 17.06
C LYS A 170 -9.02 0.28 15.92
N LEU A 171 -8.31 1.07 15.12
CA LEU A 171 -7.68 0.61 13.89
C LEU A 171 -6.15 0.51 14.04
N LEU A 172 -5.59 -0.49 13.41
CA LEU A 172 -4.16 -0.77 13.28
C LEU A 172 -3.79 -1.05 11.81
N ASP A 173 -2.49 -1.23 11.55
CA ASP A 173 -1.92 -1.49 10.23
C ASP A 173 -2.63 -2.63 9.50
N GLY A 174 -3.05 -2.36 8.27
CA GLY A 174 -3.77 -3.33 7.44
C GLY A 174 -2.96 -4.59 7.11
N GLY A 175 -1.63 -4.47 7.07
CA GLY A 175 -0.73 -5.57 6.80
C GLY A 175 -0.68 -6.64 7.89
N ILE A 176 -1.43 -6.48 8.99
CA ILE A 176 -1.62 -7.51 10.00
C ILE A 176 -2.47 -8.65 9.42
N VAL A 177 -3.55 -8.32 8.71
CA VAL A 177 -4.57 -9.28 8.20
C VAL A 177 -4.67 -9.32 6.68
N ASN A 178 -4.26 -8.26 5.97
CA ASN A 178 -4.23 -8.23 4.52
C ASN A 178 -3.05 -7.38 4.02
N SER A 179 -1.90 -8.01 3.78
CA SER A 179 -0.67 -7.30 3.38
C SER A 179 -0.65 -6.93 1.90
N ILE A 180 -1.38 -7.68 1.03
CA ILE A 180 -1.42 -7.49 -0.42
C ILE A 180 -2.88 -7.70 -0.88
N PRO A 181 -3.70 -6.65 -0.90
CA PRO A 181 -5.15 -6.74 -1.00
C PRO A 181 -5.68 -6.95 -2.44
N LEU A 182 -4.95 -7.69 -3.30
CA LEU A 182 -5.34 -7.94 -4.68
C LEU A 182 -6.72 -8.60 -4.79
N LYS A 183 -6.99 -9.64 -3.98
CA LYS A 183 -8.26 -10.37 -4.04
C LYS A 183 -9.44 -9.44 -3.77
N HIS A 184 -9.36 -8.63 -2.72
CA HIS A 184 -10.40 -7.65 -2.42
C HIS A 184 -10.56 -6.62 -3.54
N PHE A 185 -9.45 -6.17 -4.13
CA PHE A 185 -9.51 -5.18 -5.20
C PHE A 185 -10.15 -5.75 -6.47
N GLN A 186 -9.93 -7.03 -6.76
CA GLN A 186 -10.62 -7.74 -7.84
C GLN A 186 -12.14 -7.90 -7.55
N GLU A 187 -12.52 -8.12 -6.29
CA GLU A 187 -13.94 -8.17 -5.86
C GLU A 187 -14.65 -6.82 -6.07
N LEU A 188 -13.92 -5.70 -6.04
CA LEU A 188 -14.42 -4.36 -6.40
C LEU A 188 -14.49 -4.10 -7.92
N GLY A 189 -14.13 -5.09 -8.75
CA GLY A 189 -14.21 -5.00 -10.21
C GLY A 189 -12.92 -4.51 -10.89
N TYR A 190 -11.79 -4.41 -10.16
CA TYR A 190 -10.49 -4.14 -10.77
C TYR A 190 -9.92 -5.42 -11.37
N GLU A 191 -10.20 -5.65 -12.63
CA GLU A 191 -9.88 -6.93 -13.29
C GLU A 191 -8.43 -7.00 -13.76
N ARG A 192 -7.80 -5.85 -14.05
CA ARG A 192 -6.43 -5.76 -14.54
C ARG A 192 -5.56 -5.00 -13.55
N ASN A 193 -4.64 -5.69 -12.88
CA ASN A 193 -3.92 -5.14 -11.76
C ASN A 193 -2.40 -5.17 -11.96
N ILE A 194 -1.73 -4.07 -11.62
CA ILE A 194 -0.30 -4.06 -11.35
C ILE A 194 -0.11 -4.11 -9.84
N VAL A 195 0.71 -5.04 -9.36
CA VAL A 195 1.01 -5.20 -7.94
C VAL A 195 2.49 -4.90 -7.72
N VAL A 196 2.78 -3.91 -6.90
CA VAL A 196 4.16 -3.57 -6.51
C VAL A 196 4.46 -4.15 -5.15
N LEU A 197 5.46 -5.03 -5.10
CA LEU A 197 5.90 -5.74 -3.90
C LEU A 197 7.21 -5.16 -3.36
N THR A 198 7.42 -5.31 -2.06
CA THR A 198 8.64 -4.87 -1.35
C THR A 198 9.54 -6.06 -0.96
N GLN A 199 9.22 -7.25 -1.46
CA GLN A 199 9.99 -8.48 -1.28
C GLN A 199 10.30 -9.11 -2.64
N PRO A 200 11.46 -9.75 -2.80
CA PRO A 200 11.83 -10.38 -4.06
C PRO A 200 10.98 -11.62 -4.37
N LYS A 201 11.03 -12.05 -5.62
CA LYS A 201 10.38 -13.29 -6.06
C LYS A 201 10.91 -14.48 -5.25
N GLY A 202 9.99 -15.36 -4.86
CA GLY A 202 10.36 -16.54 -4.04
C GLY A 202 10.51 -16.26 -2.54
N PHE A 203 10.28 -15.02 -2.10
CA PHE A 203 10.27 -14.72 -0.66
C PHE A 203 9.24 -15.58 0.07
N PHE A 204 9.66 -16.11 1.24
CA PHE A 204 8.80 -16.87 2.14
C PHE A 204 8.81 -16.25 3.53
N LYS A 205 7.65 -15.83 4.00
CA LYS A 205 7.51 -15.20 5.31
C LYS A 205 7.52 -16.25 6.42
N LYS A 206 8.48 -16.13 7.34
CA LYS A 206 8.57 -16.97 8.54
C LYS A 206 7.70 -16.40 9.67
N ARG A 207 7.32 -17.27 10.61
CA ARG A 207 6.62 -16.86 11.83
C ARG A 207 7.49 -15.88 12.63
N THR A 208 6.86 -14.83 13.15
CA THR A 208 7.57 -13.83 13.95
C THR A 208 8.05 -14.42 15.27
N LYS A 209 9.27 -14.06 15.67
CA LYS A 209 9.83 -14.38 16.98
C LYS A 209 9.33 -13.45 18.09
N LEU A 210 8.64 -12.36 17.74
CA LEU A 210 8.15 -11.34 18.68
C LEU A 210 6.79 -11.70 19.32
N MET A 211 6.30 -12.93 19.16
CA MET A 211 4.99 -13.32 19.72
C MET A 211 4.87 -13.08 21.23
N PRO A 212 5.88 -13.35 22.10
CA PRO A 212 5.78 -13.03 23.52
C PRO A 212 5.55 -11.53 23.77
N LEU A 213 6.22 -10.68 22.99
CA LEU A 213 6.05 -9.21 23.10
C LEU A 213 4.65 -8.76 22.65
N PHE A 214 4.11 -9.34 21.57
CA PHE A 214 2.71 -9.08 21.16
C PHE A 214 1.72 -9.52 22.22
N GLN A 215 1.92 -10.68 22.86
CA GLN A 215 1.07 -11.16 23.95
C GLN A 215 1.07 -10.20 25.15
N LEU A 216 2.20 -9.60 25.47
CA LEU A 216 2.33 -8.65 26.57
C LEU A 216 1.71 -7.29 26.22
N THR A 217 2.07 -6.72 25.06
CA THR A 217 1.68 -5.34 24.69
C THR A 217 0.27 -5.23 24.15
N MET A 218 -0.23 -6.28 23.48
CA MET A 218 -1.55 -6.31 22.83
C MET A 218 -2.57 -7.14 23.61
N ARG A 219 -2.37 -7.38 24.92
CA ARG A 219 -3.27 -8.20 25.75
C ARG A 219 -4.74 -7.74 25.74
N LYS A 220 -4.99 -6.46 25.48
CA LYS A 220 -6.36 -5.89 25.33
C LYS A 220 -7.00 -6.27 24.00
N TYR A 221 -6.22 -6.74 23.03
CA TYR A 221 -6.66 -7.05 21.67
C TYR A 221 -6.26 -8.49 21.27
N PRO A 222 -6.92 -9.51 21.85
CA PRO A 222 -6.56 -10.91 21.60
C PRO A 222 -6.69 -11.31 20.12
N ALA A 223 -7.61 -10.68 19.38
CA ALA A 223 -7.74 -10.88 17.94
C ALA A 223 -6.47 -10.47 17.17
N ILE A 224 -5.81 -9.38 17.56
CA ILE A 224 -4.53 -8.94 16.97
C ILE A 224 -3.42 -9.94 17.30
N ILE A 225 -3.36 -10.47 18.51
CA ILE A 225 -2.37 -11.50 18.88
C ILE A 225 -2.54 -12.73 17.98
N LYS A 226 -3.79 -13.18 17.79
CA LYS A 226 -4.13 -14.31 16.91
C LYS A 226 -3.73 -14.03 15.45
N ALA A 227 -4.07 -12.84 14.93
CA ALA A 227 -3.74 -12.42 13.58
C ALA A 227 -2.23 -12.36 13.36
N MET A 228 -1.45 -11.76 14.28
CA MET A 228 0.01 -11.72 14.22
C MET A 228 0.66 -13.11 14.25
N GLY A 229 0.09 -14.04 15.01
CA GLY A 229 0.54 -15.44 15.04
C GLY A 229 0.35 -16.15 13.70
N ARG A 230 -0.65 -15.77 12.92
CA ARG A 230 -1.01 -16.36 11.61
C ARG A 230 -0.55 -15.53 10.41
N ARG A 231 -0.02 -14.33 10.63
CA ARG A 231 0.36 -13.38 9.59
C ARG A 231 1.26 -13.98 8.50
N HIS A 232 2.18 -14.87 8.88
CA HIS A 232 3.06 -15.53 7.92
C HIS A 232 2.31 -16.48 6.98
N LEU A 233 1.27 -17.17 7.46
CA LEU A 233 0.43 -18.05 6.65
C LEU A 233 -0.39 -17.24 5.65
N MET A 234 -1.08 -16.20 6.13
CA MET A 234 -1.84 -15.28 5.29
C MET A 234 -0.97 -14.67 4.19
N TYR A 235 0.19 -14.16 4.53
CA TYR A 235 1.09 -13.52 3.57
C TYR A 235 1.58 -14.50 2.49
N ASN A 236 1.98 -15.72 2.87
CA ASN A 236 2.43 -16.74 1.92
C ASN A 236 1.28 -17.26 1.04
N GLU A 237 0.06 -17.28 1.55
CA GLU A 237 -1.15 -17.57 0.74
C GLU A 237 -1.38 -16.47 -0.30
N GLN A 238 -1.26 -15.19 0.08
CA GLN A 238 -1.34 -14.07 -0.86
C GLN A 238 -0.28 -14.16 -1.95
N LEU A 239 0.96 -14.52 -1.63
CA LEU A 239 2.00 -14.70 -2.66
C LEU A 239 1.66 -15.84 -3.63
N ARG A 240 1.07 -16.93 -3.16
CA ARG A 240 0.59 -18.02 -4.04
C ARG A 240 -0.54 -17.55 -4.93
N TYR A 241 -1.49 -16.80 -4.37
CA TYR A 241 -2.59 -16.22 -5.13
C TYR A 241 -2.08 -15.26 -6.22
N LEU A 242 -1.13 -14.38 -5.89
CA LEU A 242 -0.49 -13.47 -6.87
C LEU A 242 0.13 -14.24 -8.03
N ALA A 243 0.90 -15.29 -7.76
CA ALA A 243 1.53 -16.12 -8.79
C ALA A 243 0.49 -16.82 -9.69
N GLU A 244 -0.66 -17.19 -9.14
CA GLU A 244 -1.78 -17.73 -9.91
C GLU A 244 -2.39 -16.66 -10.81
N GLN A 245 -2.65 -15.46 -10.30
CA GLN A 245 -3.23 -14.36 -11.05
C GLN A 245 -2.27 -13.85 -12.16
N GLU A 246 -0.96 -13.84 -11.91
CA GLU A 246 0.05 -13.54 -12.93
C GLU A 246 0.01 -14.56 -14.07
N ARG A 247 -0.10 -15.87 -13.77
CA ARG A 247 -0.23 -16.92 -14.79
C ARG A 247 -1.52 -16.82 -15.61
N LYS A 248 -2.61 -16.32 -15.01
CA LYS A 248 -3.88 -16.04 -15.69
C LYS A 248 -3.82 -14.81 -16.61
N GLY A 249 -2.76 -14.00 -16.52
CA GLY A 249 -2.55 -12.82 -17.35
C GLY A 249 -3.38 -11.59 -16.96
N ASN A 250 -4.06 -11.60 -15.81
CA ASN A 250 -4.84 -10.47 -15.31
C ASN A 250 -4.09 -9.62 -14.28
N THR A 251 -2.89 -10.03 -13.89
CA THR A 251 -2.04 -9.34 -12.90
C THR A 251 -0.60 -9.31 -13.39
N LEU A 252 0.05 -8.16 -13.28
CA LEU A 252 1.47 -7.96 -13.50
C LEU A 252 2.14 -7.67 -12.15
N LEU A 253 3.18 -8.45 -11.81
CA LEU A 253 3.94 -8.27 -10.58
C LEU A 253 5.22 -7.48 -10.86
N ILE A 254 5.44 -6.43 -10.08
CA ILE A 254 6.68 -5.65 -10.01
C ILE A 254 7.29 -5.86 -8.63
N TYR A 255 8.51 -6.35 -8.58
CA TYR A 255 9.20 -6.67 -7.31
C TYR A 255 10.71 -6.43 -7.46
N PRO A 256 11.42 -6.19 -6.36
CA PRO A 256 12.87 -6.06 -6.39
C PRO A 256 13.52 -7.40 -6.77
N GLU A 257 14.62 -7.34 -7.49
CA GLU A 257 15.39 -8.52 -7.88
C GLU A 257 15.89 -9.29 -6.66
N ASP A 258 16.45 -8.55 -5.67
CA ASP A 258 16.97 -9.08 -4.42
C ASP A 258 16.30 -8.44 -3.19
N THR A 259 16.62 -8.96 -2.01
CA THR A 259 16.20 -8.35 -0.74
C THR A 259 16.73 -6.92 -0.64
N LEU A 260 15.80 -5.98 -0.44
CA LEU A 260 16.14 -4.56 -0.33
C LEU A 260 17.08 -4.30 0.86
N PRO A 261 18.21 -3.60 0.67
CA PRO A 261 19.23 -3.36 1.70
C PRO A 261 18.82 -2.26 2.68
N ILE A 262 17.57 -2.26 3.12
CA ILE A 262 17.00 -1.24 4.01
C ILE A 262 16.10 -1.85 5.08
N GLY A 263 16.21 -1.36 6.31
CA GLY A 263 15.30 -1.65 7.39
C GLY A 263 13.94 -0.96 7.24
N ARG A 264 12.96 -1.35 8.09
CA ARG A 264 11.63 -0.69 8.08
C ARG A 264 11.68 0.73 8.63
N THR A 265 12.65 1.02 9.49
CA THR A 265 12.84 2.29 10.23
C THR A 265 14.27 2.80 10.03
N GLU A 266 14.76 2.77 8.79
CA GLU A 266 16.10 3.19 8.41
C GLU A 266 16.22 4.73 8.49
N GLN A 267 17.41 5.22 8.86
CA GLN A 267 17.73 6.65 8.86
C GLN A 267 18.94 6.99 7.97
N ASN A 268 19.55 5.99 7.34
CA ASN A 268 20.66 6.20 6.42
C ASN A 268 20.15 6.70 5.07
N GLU A 269 20.50 7.92 4.70
CA GLU A 269 20.07 8.58 3.47
C GLU A 269 20.55 7.85 2.21
N GLU A 270 21.79 7.35 2.18
CA GLU A 270 22.32 6.65 1.02
C GLU A 270 21.53 5.38 0.72
N LYS A 271 21.15 4.63 1.78
CA LYS A 271 20.30 3.45 1.62
C LYS A 271 18.90 3.81 1.13
N MET A 272 18.32 4.92 1.63
CA MET A 272 17.01 5.39 1.17
C MET A 272 17.05 5.73 -0.31
N ARG A 273 18.04 6.52 -0.74
CA ARG A 273 18.25 6.88 -2.15
C ARG A 273 18.51 5.65 -3.00
N HIS A 274 19.36 4.75 -2.53
CA HIS A 274 19.68 3.53 -3.25
C HIS A 274 18.42 2.66 -3.51
N VAL A 275 17.62 2.41 -2.49
CA VAL A 275 16.39 1.61 -2.62
C VAL A 275 15.37 2.30 -3.54
N TYR A 276 15.24 3.61 -3.45
CA TYR A 276 14.40 4.38 -4.37
C TYR A 276 14.89 4.24 -5.82
N GLN A 277 16.20 4.33 -6.07
CA GLN A 277 16.78 4.15 -7.40
C GLN A 277 16.61 2.71 -7.93
N MET A 278 16.69 1.69 -7.04
CA MET A 278 16.35 0.32 -7.44
C MET A 278 14.90 0.22 -7.95
N GLY A 279 13.96 0.92 -7.31
CA GLY A 279 12.57 0.98 -7.75
C GLY A 279 12.42 1.67 -9.10
N ARG A 280 13.08 2.80 -9.31
CA ARG A 280 13.10 3.51 -10.59
C ARG A 280 13.62 2.61 -11.71
N LYS A 281 14.81 2.05 -11.52
CA LYS A 281 15.44 1.14 -12.49
C LYS A 281 14.51 -0.04 -12.84
N CYS A 282 13.93 -0.68 -11.83
CA CYS A 282 12.99 -1.77 -12.04
C CYS A 282 11.79 -1.35 -12.89
N ALA A 283 11.22 -0.17 -12.66
CA ALA A 283 10.09 0.33 -13.44
C ALA A 283 10.51 0.71 -14.87
N GLU A 284 11.67 1.34 -15.07
CA GLU A 284 12.22 1.70 -16.38
C GLU A 284 12.44 0.44 -17.24
N GLU A 285 13.04 -0.61 -16.66
CA GLU A 285 13.26 -1.90 -17.33
C GLU A 285 11.96 -2.65 -17.68
N ASN A 286 10.88 -2.43 -16.91
CA ASN A 286 9.57 -3.04 -17.14
C ASN A 286 8.57 -2.10 -17.84
N LEU A 287 8.96 -0.89 -18.23
CA LEU A 287 8.04 0.14 -18.71
C LEU A 287 7.20 -0.30 -19.92
N GLU A 288 7.83 -0.87 -20.92
CA GLU A 288 7.12 -1.38 -22.11
C GLU A 288 6.18 -2.55 -21.77
N LYS A 289 6.59 -3.42 -20.85
CA LYS A 289 5.75 -4.51 -20.34
C LYS A 289 4.53 -3.97 -19.58
N ILE A 290 4.71 -2.92 -18.77
CA ILE A 290 3.65 -2.23 -18.03
C ILE A 290 2.64 -1.62 -19.02
N LYS A 291 3.11 -0.83 -19.99
CA LYS A 291 2.27 -0.20 -21.03
C LYS A 291 1.47 -1.26 -21.79
N LYS A 292 2.17 -2.25 -22.34
CA LYS A 292 1.53 -3.35 -23.08
C LYS A 292 0.51 -4.10 -22.22
N PHE A 293 0.83 -4.37 -20.95
CA PHE A 293 -0.09 -5.07 -20.05
C PHE A 293 -1.38 -4.28 -19.84
N LEU A 294 -1.33 -2.96 -19.73
CA LEU A 294 -2.51 -2.12 -19.51
C LEU A 294 -3.36 -1.92 -20.80
N GLU A 295 -2.81 -2.14 -21.98
CA GLU A 295 -3.49 -1.94 -23.27
C GLU A 295 -4.20 -3.20 -23.81
N ILE A 296 -3.71 -4.42 -23.48
CA ILE A 296 -4.23 -5.67 -24.04
C ILE A 296 -5.59 -6.01 -23.38
N PRO A 297 -6.63 -6.36 -24.18
CA PRO A 297 -7.86 -6.95 -23.65
C PRO A 297 -7.59 -8.26 -22.88
N LEU A 298 -8.33 -8.53 -21.80
CA LEU A 298 -8.26 -9.83 -21.12
C LEU A 298 -8.67 -10.97 -22.06
N PRO A 299 -8.06 -12.16 -21.95
CA PRO A 299 -8.55 -13.34 -22.63
C PRO A 299 -10.00 -13.63 -22.20
N ALA A 300 -10.85 -13.96 -23.16
CA ALA A 300 -12.22 -14.33 -22.86
C ALA A 300 -12.26 -15.45 -21.80
N PRO A 301 -13.22 -15.42 -20.85
CA PRO A 301 -13.35 -16.47 -19.85
C PRO A 301 -13.49 -17.81 -20.56
N LEU A 302 -12.68 -18.79 -20.17
CA LEU A 302 -12.82 -20.17 -20.66
C LEU A 302 -14.25 -20.60 -20.36
N LYS A 303 -15.03 -20.86 -21.44
CA LYS A 303 -16.34 -21.48 -21.29
C LYS A 303 -16.11 -22.84 -20.64
N GLY A 304 -16.52 -22.97 -19.39
CA GLY A 304 -16.58 -24.24 -18.68
C GLY A 304 -17.69 -25.13 -19.21
#